data_823afd613ab3eac0ed834611feeb171d
#
_entry.id   823afd613ab3eac0ed834611feeb171d
#
_cell.length_a   1.000
_cell.length_b   1.000
_cell.length_c   1.000
_cell.angle_alpha   90.00
_cell.angle_beta   90.00
_cell.angle_gamma   90.00
#
_symmetry.space_group_name_H-M   'P 1'
#
loop_
_entity.id
_entity.type
_entity.pdbx_description
1 polymer ?
#
loop_
_entity_poly.entity_id
_entity_poly.type
_entity_poly.pdbx_seq_one_letter_code
_entity_poly.pdbx_strand_id
1 'polypeptide(L)'
;MQVIGGVFKMKLNKKIIGLGLVAVAALGLAACARGGRGGSSADSKVKAAIVTDTGGVDDKSFNQSAWEGLQAWGKANKLEKDSGYNYFQSGSESDFATNMSSAQSQGYNLIFGVGFALHDAVADAAKEHEDVNYVIIDDVIKDQKNVESVLFADNEGAYLAGIAAAMQSKTNKVGFIGGQTSDTITRFEAGFTAGAKSVKPDIDVQVQYAESFSDAAKGTTIASTMYASGVDVIYQAAGGTGTGVFTAAKEVNEKLDADSDKKVWVIGVDRDQTAEGDYTSSDKKKSNFVLTSTIKQVGTVVKDIANGQVKGDKFEGGKTKTYGIKDGGVDIVTSNLPSDIKDAVEKAKEQIKNGELKPTDGLSK
;
A
#
# COMPACT_ATOMS: atom_id res chain seq x y z
N MET A 1 35.12 -31.43 48.39
CA MET A 1 36.56 -31.70 48.25
C MET A 1 37.11 -30.54 47.35
N GLN A 2 37.80 -29.63 48.07
CA GLN A 2 38.97 -28.81 47.75
C GLN A 2 38.90 -28.02 46.39
N VAL A 3 38.71 -26.68 46.38
CA VAL A 3 39.58 -25.52 46.76
C VAL A 3 40.94 -25.54 46.05
N ILE A 4 41.24 -24.44 45.35
CA ILE A 4 42.47 -23.62 45.24
C ILE A 4 42.19 -22.63 44.10
N GLY A 5 42.12 -21.29 44.13
CA GLY A 5 42.90 -20.32 44.89
C GLY A 5 44.06 -19.77 44.05
N GLY A 6 43.95 -18.56 43.51
CA GLY A 6 45.01 -17.92 42.76
C GLY A 6 44.77 -16.41 42.60
N VAL A 7 45.16 -15.68 43.65
CA VAL A 7 45.22 -14.19 43.66
C VAL A 7 46.59 -13.78 43.09
N PHE A 8 46.60 -12.89 42.07
CA PHE A 8 47.82 -12.21 41.65
C PHE A 8 47.72 -10.69 41.92
N LYS A 9 48.52 -10.28 42.90
CA LYS A 9 48.80 -8.89 43.25
C LYS A 9 49.84 -8.33 42.26
N MET A 10 49.60 -7.16 41.70
CA MET A 10 50.62 -6.41 41.05
C MET A 10 50.96 -5.09 41.78
N LYS A 11 52.22 -4.89 41.93
CA LYS A 11 52.88 -3.85 42.72
C LYS A 11 52.87 -2.51 42.00
N LEU A 12 52.63 -1.50 42.82
CA LEU A 12 52.81 -0.07 42.51
C LEU A 12 54.29 0.30 42.58
N ASN A 13 54.80 1.07 41.60
CA ASN A 13 56.06 1.80 41.75
C ASN A 13 55.86 3.26 41.43
N LYS A 14 56.12 4.06 42.44
CA LYS A 14 56.21 5.55 42.41
C LYS A 14 57.64 6.01 42.14
N LYS A 15 57.74 7.20 41.59
CA LYS A 15 58.78 8.26 41.60
C LYS A 15 59.20 8.61 40.18
N ILE A 16 59.39 9.88 39.74
CA ILE A 16 59.89 11.13 40.37
C ILE A 16 59.48 12.29 39.45
N ILE A 17 58.94 13.38 39.97
CA ILE A 17 59.05 14.83 39.92
C ILE A 17 60.07 15.39 38.90
N GLY A 18 59.59 16.39 38.13
CA GLY A 18 60.45 17.35 37.38
C GLY A 18 59.62 18.56 36.93
N LEU A 19 59.85 19.66 37.62
CA LEU A 19 59.27 21.02 37.45
C LEU A 19 59.84 21.71 36.21
N GLY A 20 59.06 22.50 35.48
CA GLY A 20 59.54 23.42 34.46
C GLY A 20 58.45 24.35 33.94
N LEU A 21 58.56 25.61 34.33
CA LEU A 21 57.60 26.70 34.13
C LEU A 21 57.80 27.42 32.77
N VAL A 22 56.66 28.00 32.25
CA VAL A 22 56.49 29.30 31.57
C VAL A 22 56.90 29.43 30.08
N ALA A 23 56.01 29.82 29.24
CA ALA A 23 55.60 31.11 28.71
C ALA A 23 54.94 31.02 27.33
N VAL A 24 53.74 31.58 27.26
CA VAL A 24 53.18 32.57 26.32
C VAL A 24 53.77 32.64 24.91
N ALA A 25 52.93 32.45 23.91
CA ALA A 25 52.57 33.48 22.92
C ALA A 25 51.59 32.94 21.87
N ALA A 26 50.62 33.80 21.61
CA ALA A 26 49.60 33.66 20.57
C ALA A 26 50.18 33.82 19.16
N LEU A 27 49.29 33.51 18.19
CA LEU A 27 49.32 33.82 16.75
C LEU A 27 49.62 32.59 15.83
N GLY A 28 48.64 32.32 15.02
CA GLY A 28 48.82 31.49 13.85
C GLY A 28 47.51 30.99 13.29
N LEU A 29 46.81 31.83 12.55
CA LEU A 29 45.70 31.47 11.67
C LEU A 29 46.19 30.51 10.57
N ALA A 30 45.24 29.66 10.14
CA ALA A 30 45.14 29.01 8.85
C ALA A 30 46.08 27.85 8.59
N ALA A 31 45.50 26.66 8.71
CA ALA A 31 45.87 25.56 7.83
C ALA A 31 44.63 24.76 7.43
N CYS A 32 44.25 24.85 6.20
CA CYS A 32 43.30 24.01 5.54
C CYS A 32 43.65 22.54 5.76
N ALA A 33 42.85 21.84 6.52
CA ALA A 33 42.85 20.38 6.51
C ALA A 33 41.82 19.88 5.50
N ARG A 34 42.32 19.55 4.33
CA ARG A 34 41.63 18.80 3.29
C ARG A 34 41.78 17.33 3.66
N GLY A 35 40.66 16.67 3.88
CA GLY A 35 40.71 15.22 3.97
C GLY A 35 39.76 14.63 4.98
N GLY A 36 38.70 14.07 4.49
CA GLY A 36 37.78 13.28 5.32
C GLY A 36 36.33 13.51 4.91
N ARG A 37 35.97 13.05 3.71
CA ARG A 37 34.57 12.84 3.35
C ARG A 37 34.06 11.65 4.16
N GLY A 38 33.90 11.84 5.44
CA GLY A 38 32.99 11.03 6.24
C GLY A 38 31.60 11.44 5.81
N GLY A 39 30.85 10.54 5.20
CA GLY A 39 29.45 10.76 4.95
C GLY A 39 28.78 10.99 6.30
N SER A 40 28.52 12.24 6.65
CA SER A 40 27.49 12.55 7.62
C SER A 40 26.21 11.98 7.03
N SER A 41 25.60 10.99 7.69
CA SER A 41 24.17 10.78 7.59
C SER A 41 23.57 12.18 7.75
N ALA A 42 23.02 12.75 6.68
CA ALA A 42 22.23 13.95 6.79
C ALA A 42 21.16 13.58 7.82
N ASP A 43 21.16 14.29 8.96
CA ASP A 43 20.04 14.24 9.89
C ASP A 43 18.86 14.71 9.07
N SER A 44 18.12 13.77 8.48
CA SER A 44 16.92 14.07 7.73
C SER A 44 15.97 14.67 8.74
N LYS A 45 15.66 15.96 8.57
CA LYS A 45 14.65 16.65 9.41
C LYS A 45 13.27 16.01 9.23
N VAL A 46 13.08 15.18 8.22
CA VAL A 46 11.83 14.50 7.90
C VAL A 46 11.81 13.14 8.59
N LYS A 47 10.83 12.95 9.44
CA LYS A 47 10.45 11.69 10.04
C LYS A 47 9.03 11.35 9.58
N ALA A 48 8.87 10.21 8.93
CA ALA A 48 7.59 9.87 8.31
C ALA A 48 6.93 8.65 8.96
N ALA A 49 5.61 8.70 9.13
CA ALA A 49 4.83 7.58 9.62
C ALA A 49 3.60 7.34 8.76
N ILE A 50 3.13 6.08 8.72
CA ILE A 50 1.79 5.74 8.26
C ILE A 50 0.92 5.35 9.44
N VAL A 51 -0.35 5.73 9.41
CA VAL A 51 -1.41 5.19 10.25
C VAL A 51 -2.33 4.41 9.34
N THR A 52 -2.50 3.10 9.62
CA THR A 52 -3.31 2.23 8.77
C THR A 52 -4.80 2.33 9.11
N ASP A 53 -5.64 1.96 8.16
CA ASP A 53 -7.00 1.57 8.48
C ASP A 53 -7.03 0.20 9.20
N THR A 54 -8.21 -0.42 9.31
CA THR A 54 -8.39 -1.68 10.03
C THR A 54 -7.82 -2.91 9.31
N GLY A 55 -7.36 -2.77 8.06
CA GLY A 55 -6.75 -3.85 7.29
C GLY A 55 -5.35 -4.25 7.79
N GLY A 56 -4.59 -3.28 8.31
CA GLY A 56 -3.24 -3.50 8.80
C GLY A 56 -2.20 -3.73 7.70
N VAL A 57 -0.91 -3.69 8.08
CA VAL A 57 0.22 -3.72 7.12
C VAL A 57 0.46 -5.07 6.44
N ASP A 58 -0.25 -6.11 6.84
CA ASP A 58 -0.17 -7.48 6.29
C ASP A 58 -1.40 -7.85 5.45
N ASP A 59 -2.20 -6.86 5.02
CA ASP A 59 -3.47 -7.04 4.28
C ASP A 59 -3.29 -7.61 2.86
N LYS A 60 -2.07 -7.83 2.41
CA LYS A 60 -1.68 -8.25 1.06
C LYS A 60 -2.10 -7.27 -0.04
N SER A 61 -2.48 -6.06 0.31
CA SER A 61 -3.14 -5.07 -0.54
C SER A 61 -2.68 -3.64 -0.23
N PHE A 62 -3.60 -2.77 0.13
CA PHE A 62 -3.50 -1.33 0.26
C PHE A 62 -2.51 -0.83 1.32
N ASN A 63 -2.70 -1.26 2.58
CA ASN A 63 -1.82 -0.83 3.68
C ASN A 63 -0.42 -1.44 3.55
N GLN A 64 -0.31 -2.69 3.11
CA GLN A 64 0.98 -3.31 2.83
C GLN A 64 1.73 -2.53 1.74
N SER A 65 1.06 -2.11 0.68
CA SER A 65 1.65 -1.28 -0.38
C SER A 65 2.22 0.03 0.18
N ALA A 66 1.44 0.74 1.00
CA ALA A 66 1.87 1.98 1.65
C ALA A 66 3.11 1.76 2.53
N TRP A 67 3.08 0.72 3.35
CA TRP A 67 4.19 0.38 4.25
C TRP A 67 5.47 0.01 3.49
N GLU A 68 5.38 -0.81 2.45
CA GLU A 68 6.53 -1.16 1.61
C GLU A 68 7.14 0.09 0.94
N GLY A 69 6.30 1.04 0.50
CA GLY A 69 6.76 2.32 -0.04
C GLY A 69 7.54 3.14 0.99
N LEU A 70 7.02 3.24 2.22
CA LEU A 70 7.70 3.96 3.31
C LEU A 70 8.99 3.25 3.74
N GLN A 71 9.01 1.93 3.81
CA GLN A 71 10.23 1.16 4.05
C GLN A 71 11.30 1.39 2.97
N ALA A 72 10.88 1.39 1.70
CA ALA A 72 11.79 1.65 0.58
C ALA A 72 12.37 3.08 0.64
N TRP A 73 11.56 4.06 1.06
CA TRP A 73 12.02 5.42 1.32
C TRP A 73 13.02 5.47 2.47
N GLY A 74 12.71 4.87 3.62
CA GLY A 74 13.58 4.83 4.78
C GLY A 74 14.94 4.21 4.45
N LYS A 75 14.95 3.06 3.77
CA LYS A 75 16.16 2.38 3.32
C LYS A 75 17.00 3.24 2.36
N ALA A 76 16.36 3.90 1.39
CA ALA A 76 17.05 4.75 0.43
C ALA A 76 17.73 5.97 1.10
N ASN A 77 17.13 6.50 2.17
CA ASN A 77 17.62 7.63 2.94
C ASN A 77 18.45 7.22 4.15
N LYS A 78 18.75 5.92 4.32
CA LYS A 78 19.53 5.36 5.43
C LYS A 78 18.95 5.70 6.82
N LEU A 79 17.63 5.70 6.89
CA LEU A 79 16.89 5.91 8.13
C LEU A 79 16.61 4.58 8.81
N GLU A 80 16.59 4.59 10.13
CA GLU A 80 16.23 3.42 10.92
C GLU A 80 14.72 3.44 11.23
N LYS A 81 14.12 2.26 11.23
CA LYS A 81 12.74 2.08 11.70
C LYS A 81 12.64 2.56 13.16
N ASP A 82 11.47 3.00 13.57
CA ASP A 82 11.13 3.55 14.90
C ASP A 82 11.75 4.93 15.22
N SER A 83 12.79 5.36 14.51
CA SER A 83 13.40 6.67 14.72
C SER A 83 13.26 7.60 13.52
N GLY A 84 13.34 7.09 12.29
CA GLY A 84 13.21 7.86 11.06
C GLY A 84 11.90 7.60 10.31
N TYR A 85 11.37 6.39 10.41
CA TYR A 85 10.08 6.01 9.85
C TYR A 85 9.41 4.90 10.65
N ASN A 86 8.08 4.84 10.63
CA ASN A 86 7.33 3.80 11.34
C ASN A 86 5.91 3.63 10.77
N TYR A 87 5.19 2.65 11.32
CA TYR A 87 3.75 2.53 11.13
C TYR A 87 3.03 2.41 12.48
N PHE A 88 1.77 2.84 12.49
CA PHE A 88 0.84 2.70 13.60
C PHE A 88 -0.38 1.96 13.08
N GLN A 89 -0.53 0.72 13.48
CA GLN A 89 -1.60 -0.16 13.00
C GLN A 89 -2.85 0.00 13.86
N SER A 90 -4.00 0.13 13.20
CA SER A 90 -5.29 0.23 13.84
C SER A 90 -6.04 -1.10 13.77
N GLY A 91 -6.51 -1.59 14.90
CA GLY A 91 -7.37 -2.77 14.97
C GLY A 91 -8.86 -2.43 14.84
N SER A 92 -9.19 -1.15 15.07
CA SER A 92 -10.54 -0.60 14.96
C SER A 92 -10.48 0.89 14.65
N GLU A 93 -11.59 1.49 14.22
CA GLU A 93 -11.69 2.93 13.98
C GLU A 93 -11.42 3.77 15.24
N SER A 94 -11.74 3.24 16.42
CA SER A 94 -11.44 3.91 17.70
C SER A 94 -9.94 4.11 17.97
N ASP A 95 -9.07 3.41 17.25
CA ASP A 95 -7.62 3.53 17.40
C ASP A 95 -7.03 4.68 16.58
N PHE A 96 -7.76 5.20 15.59
CA PHE A 96 -7.23 6.17 14.62
C PHE A 96 -6.68 7.42 15.28
N ALA A 97 -7.47 8.09 16.13
CA ALA A 97 -7.04 9.30 16.83
C ALA A 97 -5.85 9.05 17.76
N THR A 98 -5.88 7.91 18.48
CA THR A 98 -4.78 7.51 19.37
C THR A 98 -3.49 7.25 18.59
N ASN A 99 -3.59 6.61 17.43
CA ASN A 99 -2.44 6.33 16.56
C ASN A 99 -1.87 7.61 15.95
N MET A 100 -2.73 8.57 15.53
CA MET A 100 -2.28 9.88 15.07
C MET A 100 -1.51 10.62 16.17
N SER A 101 -2.07 10.72 17.40
CA SER A 101 -1.41 11.34 18.53
C SER A 101 -0.11 10.63 18.92
N SER A 102 -0.06 9.30 18.80
CA SER A 102 1.15 8.52 19.06
C SER A 102 2.25 8.82 18.04
N ALA A 103 1.92 8.96 16.76
CA ALA A 103 2.87 9.34 15.73
C ALA A 103 3.43 10.76 15.99
N GLN A 104 2.57 11.71 16.29
CA GLN A 104 2.97 13.09 16.62
C GLN A 104 3.89 13.15 17.84
N SER A 105 3.51 12.51 18.95
CA SER A 105 4.26 12.50 20.21
C SER A 105 5.65 11.87 20.08
N GLN A 106 5.84 10.97 19.11
CA GLN A 106 7.13 10.38 18.76
C GLN A 106 7.95 11.25 17.78
N GLY A 107 7.42 12.42 17.42
CA GLY A 107 8.11 13.43 16.60
C GLY A 107 8.11 13.14 15.10
N TYR A 108 7.17 12.32 14.60
CA TYR A 108 6.92 12.23 13.16
C TYR A 108 6.26 13.50 12.67
N ASN A 109 6.83 14.11 11.63
CA ASN A 109 6.41 15.39 11.07
C ASN A 109 5.88 15.31 9.63
N LEU A 110 5.80 14.09 9.10
CA LEU A 110 5.08 13.73 7.87
C LEU A 110 4.27 12.46 8.16
N ILE A 111 2.95 12.58 8.26
CA ILE A 111 2.08 11.47 8.68
C ILE A 111 1.07 11.19 7.57
N PHE A 112 1.05 9.94 7.11
CA PHE A 112 0.11 9.45 6.11
C PHE A 112 -1.05 8.73 6.80
N GLY A 113 -2.27 9.22 6.66
CA GLY A 113 -3.50 8.49 6.95
C GLY A 113 -3.85 7.62 5.74
N VAL A 114 -3.75 6.30 5.89
CA VAL A 114 -3.91 5.35 4.79
C VAL A 114 -5.33 4.82 4.78
N GLY A 115 -6.19 5.46 3.98
CA GLY A 115 -7.59 5.10 3.78
C GLY A 115 -8.58 6.19 4.21
N PHE A 116 -9.71 6.24 3.51
CA PHE A 116 -10.77 7.24 3.70
C PHE A 116 -11.35 7.25 5.14
N ALA A 117 -11.35 6.10 5.81
CA ALA A 117 -11.88 5.99 7.18
C ALA A 117 -11.10 6.84 8.20
N LEU A 118 -9.87 7.25 7.87
CA LEU A 118 -9.05 8.12 8.72
C LEU A 118 -9.36 9.62 8.55
N HIS A 119 -10.38 9.99 7.75
CA HIS A 119 -10.71 11.38 7.45
C HIS A 119 -10.74 12.27 8.70
N ASP A 120 -11.60 11.96 9.65
CA ASP A 120 -11.81 12.78 10.84
C ASP A 120 -10.55 12.81 11.72
N ALA A 121 -9.88 11.68 11.88
CA ALA A 121 -8.66 11.59 12.67
C ALA A 121 -7.52 12.43 12.08
N VAL A 122 -7.35 12.44 10.75
CA VAL A 122 -6.36 13.29 10.06
C VAL A 122 -6.77 14.76 10.14
N ALA A 123 -8.06 15.07 9.90
CA ALA A 123 -8.55 16.43 9.92
C ALA A 123 -8.39 17.09 11.30
N ASP A 124 -8.69 16.38 12.37
CA ASP A 124 -8.57 16.88 13.73
C ASP A 124 -7.11 17.00 14.16
N ALA A 125 -6.29 15.97 13.87
CA ALA A 125 -4.85 16.02 14.12
C ALA A 125 -4.17 17.19 13.41
N ALA A 126 -4.55 17.49 12.17
CA ALA A 126 -3.99 18.59 11.40
C ALA A 126 -4.38 19.97 11.93
N LYS A 127 -5.57 20.12 12.54
CA LYS A 127 -5.98 21.37 13.22
C LYS A 127 -5.21 21.59 14.51
N GLU A 128 -4.92 20.52 15.25
CA GLU A 128 -4.22 20.60 16.53
C GLU A 128 -2.71 20.82 16.37
N HIS A 129 -2.12 20.35 15.24
CA HIS A 129 -0.70 20.36 14.97
C HIS A 129 -0.38 20.93 13.58
N GLU A 130 -0.48 22.26 13.45
CA GLU A 130 -0.24 22.97 12.18
C GLU A 130 1.20 22.87 11.67
N ASP A 131 2.15 22.51 12.53
CA ASP A 131 3.57 22.30 12.22
C ASP A 131 3.90 20.91 11.67
N VAL A 132 2.93 20.00 11.65
CA VAL A 132 3.04 18.65 11.10
C VAL A 132 2.33 18.58 9.73
N ASN A 133 2.97 17.96 8.76
CA ASN A 133 2.38 17.70 7.44
C ASN A 133 1.64 16.37 7.44
N TYR A 134 0.41 16.37 6.94
CA TYR A 134 -0.42 15.19 6.81
C TYR A 134 -0.74 14.89 5.37
N VAL A 135 -0.89 13.62 5.05
CA VAL A 135 -1.41 13.16 3.77
C VAL A 135 -2.58 12.23 4.04
N ILE A 136 -3.74 12.54 3.49
CA ILE A 136 -4.87 11.60 3.48
C ILE A 136 -4.90 10.85 2.14
N ILE A 137 -4.96 9.52 2.17
CA ILE A 137 -5.05 8.68 0.99
C ILE A 137 -6.48 8.16 0.84
N ASP A 138 -7.03 8.27 -0.36
CA ASP A 138 -8.40 7.89 -0.77
C ASP A 138 -9.52 8.79 -0.22
N ASP A 139 -9.17 9.99 0.25
CA ASP A 139 -10.17 10.98 0.62
C ASP A 139 -9.68 12.42 0.41
N VAL A 140 -10.58 13.39 0.63
CA VAL A 140 -10.32 14.83 0.43
C VAL A 140 -10.65 15.62 1.68
N ILE A 141 -9.61 16.18 2.31
CA ILE A 141 -9.75 17.15 3.42
C ILE A 141 -9.53 18.55 2.85
N LYS A 142 -10.56 19.40 2.98
CA LYS A 142 -10.55 20.78 2.48
C LYS A 142 -10.10 21.77 3.56
N ASP A 143 -9.63 22.94 3.10
CA ASP A 143 -9.37 24.11 3.93
C ASP A 143 -8.29 23.92 5.02
N GLN A 144 -7.41 22.91 4.86
CA GLN A 144 -6.28 22.66 5.75
C GLN A 144 -4.96 22.72 4.96
N LYS A 145 -4.12 23.70 5.28
CA LYS A 145 -2.87 24.00 4.55
C LYS A 145 -1.74 23.01 4.81
N ASN A 146 -1.87 22.18 5.83
CA ASN A 146 -0.94 21.14 6.22
C ASN A 146 -1.47 19.72 5.89
N VAL A 147 -2.53 19.59 5.06
CA VAL A 147 -3.03 18.30 4.58
C VAL A 147 -2.96 18.26 3.05
N GLU A 148 -2.26 17.29 2.49
CA GLU A 148 -2.33 16.92 1.08
C GLU A 148 -3.31 15.76 0.92
N SER A 149 -4.24 15.88 -0.02
CA SER A 149 -5.24 14.85 -0.34
C SER A 149 -4.84 14.08 -1.59
N VAL A 150 -4.79 12.76 -1.51
CA VAL A 150 -4.38 11.87 -2.58
C VAL A 150 -5.54 10.94 -2.95
N LEU A 151 -5.95 10.99 -4.21
CA LEU A 151 -6.93 10.10 -4.80
C LEU A 151 -6.33 9.29 -5.93
N PHE A 152 -6.97 8.19 -6.27
CA PHE A 152 -6.65 7.37 -7.42
C PHE A 152 -7.87 7.23 -8.35
N ALA A 153 -7.63 7.13 -9.65
CA ALA A 153 -8.65 6.83 -10.64
C ALA A 153 -8.89 5.31 -10.67
N ASP A 154 -9.40 4.77 -9.56
CA ASP A 154 -9.61 3.34 -9.36
C ASP A 154 -10.51 2.72 -10.43
N ASN A 155 -11.49 3.50 -10.93
CA ASN A 155 -12.37 3.13 -12.04
C ASN A 155 -11.61 2.80 -13.33
N GLU A 156 -10.44 3.39 -13.57
CA GLU A 156 -9.66 3.12 -14.78
C GLU A 156 -9.07 1.69 -14.74
N GLY A 157 -8.40 1.32 -13.63
CA GLY A 157 -7.87 -0.04 -13.44
C GLY A 157 -9.00 -1.10 -13.37
N ALA A 158 -10.08 -0.77 -12.66
CA ALA A 158 -11.24 -1.62 -12.52
C ALA A 158 -11.95 -1.87 -13.86
N TYR A 159 -11.99 -0.88 -14.76
CA TYR A 159 -12.52 -1.06 -16.12
C TYR A 159 -11.73 -2.12 -16.90
N LEU A 160 -10.40 -2.07 -16.81
CA LEU A 160 -9.54 -3.06 -17.45
C LEU A 160 -9.74 -4.47 -16.84
N ALA A 161 -9.93 -4.55 -15.51
CA ALA A 161 -10.27 -5.78 -14.82
C ALA A 161 -11.62 -6.34 -15.29
N GLY A 162 -12.60 -5.48 -15.53
CA GLY A 162 -13.92 -5.85 -16.07
C GLY A 162 -13.82 -6.45 -17.47
N ILE A 163 -13.01 -5.86 -18.36
CA ILE A 163 -12.72 -6.45 -19.68
C ILE A 163 -12.14 -7.86 -19.54
N ALA A 164 -11.10 -8.00 -18.70
CA ALA A 164 -10.44 -9.28 -18.49
C ALA A 164 -11.41 -10.33 -17.93
N ALA A 165 -12.24 -9.96 -16.94
CA ALA A 165 -13.24 -10.85 -16.35
C ALA A 165 -14.27 -11.32 -17.36
N ALA A 166 -14.83 -10.40 -18.16
CA ALA A 166 -15.86 -10.73 -19.14
C ALA A 166 -15.33 -11.65 -20.25
N MET A 167 -14.11 -11.42 -20.72
CA MET A 167 -13.48 -12.28 -21.74
C MET A 167 -13.15 -13.66 -21.18
N GLN A 168 -12.70 -13.76 -19.93
CA GLN A 168 -12.36 -15.03 -19.26
C GLN A 168 -13.59 -15.84 -18.90
N SER A 169 -14.69 -15.19 -18.51
CA SER A 169 -15.89 -15.89 -18.03
C SER A 169 -16.52 -16.78 -19.07
N LYS A 170 -16.76 -18.05 -18.70
CA LYS A 170 -17.47 -19.07 -19.46
C LYS A 170 -18.95 -19.15 -19.11
N THR A 171 -19.31 -18.72 -17.91
CA THR A 171 -20.69 -18.75 -17.40
C THR A 171 -21.50 -17.50 -17.73
N ASN A 172 -20.85 -16.47 -18.26
CA ASN A 172 -21.42 -15.14 -18.45
C ASN A 172 -21.86 -14.48 -17.12
N LYS A 173 -21.23 -14.88 -16.00
CA LYS A 173 -21.46 -14.33 -14.66
C LYS A 173 -20.13 -13.98 -14.00
N VAL A 174 -19.98 -12.74 -13.58
CA VAL A 174 -18.81 -12.26 -12.86
C VAL A 174 -19.23 -11.63 -11.55
N GLY A 175 -18.32 -11.59 -10.58
CA GLY A 175 -18.58 -11.04 -9.25
C GLY A 175 -17.67 -9.84 -8.94
N PHE A 176 -18.20 -8.90 -8.20
CA PHE A 176 -17.44 -7.86 -7.51
C PHE A 176 -17.66 -7.96 -6.02
N ILE A 177 -16.58 -7.97 -5.23
CA ILE A 177 -16.65 -7.95 -3.76
C ILE A 177 -15.92 -6.71 -3.28
N GLY A 178 -16.69 -5.74 -2.76
CA GLY A 178 -16.19 -4.54 -2.11
C GLY A 178 -15.96 -4.74 -0.60
N GLY A 179 -15.04 -3.98 -0.02
CA GLY A 179 -14.86 -3.91 1.42
C GLY A 179 -15.98 -3.13 2.07
N GLN A 180 -15.75 -1.89 2.46
CA GLN A 180 -16.77 -0.98 3.02
C GLN A 180 -17.33 -0.06 1.92
N THR A 181 -18.60 0.31 2.05
CA THR A 181 -19.23 1.28 1.15
C THR A 181 -18.56 2.65 1.26
N SER A 182 -18.07 3.17 0.13
CA SER A 182 -17.40 4.47 0.02
C SER A 182 -17.29 4.91 -1.44
N ASP A 183 -16.97 6.18 -1.66
CA ASP A 183 -16.69 6.71 -3.00
C ASP A 183 -15.57 5.94 -3.71
N THR A 184 -14.52 5.54 -2.97
CA THR A 184 -13.40 4.75 -3.50
C THR A 184 -13.87 3.39 -3.99
N ILE A 185 -14.62 2.65 -3.19
CA ILE A 185 -15.11 1.31 -3.59
C ILE A 185 -16.20 1.41 -4.66
N THR A 186 -17.00 2.48 -4.66
CA THR A 186 -17.93 2.79 -5.76
C THR A 186 -17.20 2.98 -7.09
N ARG A 187 -16.03 3.64 -7.11
CA ARG A 187 -15.20 3.76 -8.33
C ARG A 187 -14.76 2.41 -8.86
N PHE A 188 -14.31 1.52 -7.98
CA PHE A 188 -13.93 0.14 -8.37
C PHE A 188 -15.12 -0.62 -8.97
N GLU A 189 -16.27 -0.63 -8.31
CA GLU A 189 -17.49 -1.30 -8.77
C GLU A 189 -17.94 -0.78 -10.14
N ALA A 190 -18.05 0.56 -10.26
CA ALA A 190 -18.54 1.20 -11.47
C ALA A 190 -17.62 0.93 -12.66
N GLY A 191 -16.31 1.08 -12.47
CA GLY A 191 -15.31 0.77 -13.49
C GLY A 191 -15.39 -0.68 -13.93
N PHE A 192 -15.37 -1.63 -12.99
CA PHE A 192 -15.46 -3.06 -13.27
C PHE A 192 -16.72 -3.43 -14.06
N THR A 193 -17.88 -2.96 -13.59
CA THR A 193 -19.16 -3.21 -14.23
C THR A 193 -19.21 -2.66 -15.64
N ALA A 194 -18.73 -1.43 -15.85
CA ALA A 194 -18.68 -0.81 -17.16
C ALA A 194 -17.73 -1.54 -18.12
N GLY A 195 -16.54 -1.94 -17.61
CA GLY A 195 -15.58 -2.72 -18.38
C GLY A 195 -16.12 -4.09 -18.82
N ALA A 196 -16.76 -4.82 -17.91
CA ALA A 196 -17.36 -6.11 -18.21
C ALA A 196 -18.47 -5.97 -19.27
N LYS A 197 -19.38 -5.02 -19.11
CA LYS A 197 -20.48 -4.76 -20.04
C LYS A 197 -20.03 -4.19 -21.39
N SER A 198 -18.87 -3.57 -21.48
CA SER A 198 -18.30 -3.12 -22.75
C SER A 198 -17.93 -4.29 -23.68
N VAL A 199 -17.62 -5.45 -23.11
CA VAL A 199 -17.27 -6.68 -23.84
C VAL A 199 -18.52 -7.54 -24.07
N LYS A 200 -19.30 -7.77 -23.02
CA LYS A 200 -20.52 -8.57 -23.05
C LYS A 200 -21.67 -7.78 -22.42
N PRO A 201 -22.51 -7.08 -23.22
CA PRO A 201 -23.58 -6.23 -22.68
C PRO A 201 -24.56 -6.93 -21.74
N ASP A 202 -24.78 -8.22 -21.93
CA ASP A 202 -25.72 -9.06 -21.16
C ASP A 202 -25.03 -9.84 -20.02
N ILE A 203 -23.77 -9.53 -19.70
CA ILE A 203 -23.07 -10.22 -18.60
C ILE A 203 -23.73 -9.91 -17.25
N ASP A 204 -23.98 -10.96 -16.46
CA ASP A 204 -24.46 -10.82 -15.09
C ASP A 204 -23.30 -10.41 -14.17
N VAL A 205 -23.35 -9.21 -13.62
CA VAL A 205 -22.36 -8.68 -12.67
C VAL A 205 -22.97 -8.69 -11.26
N GLN A 206 -22.61 -9.68 -10.46
CA GLN A 206 -23.06 -9.78 -9.07
C GLN A 206 -22.17 -8.93 -8.16
N VAL A 207 -22.77 -8.04 -7.38
CA VAL A 207 -22.08 -7.12 -6.47
C VAL A 207 -22.45 -7.44 -5.03
N GLN A 208 -21.45 -7.53 -4.17
CA GLN A 208 -21.60 -7.68 -2.72
C GLN A 208 -20.57 -6.85 -1.98
N TYR A 209 -20.97 -6.28 -0.85
CA TYR A 209 -20.09 -5.57 0.08
C TYR A 209 -19.93 -6.36 1.36
N ALA A 210 -18.70 -6.50 1.80
CA ALA A 210 -18.39 -7.20 3.05
C ALA A 210 -18.59 -6.29 4.28
N GLU A 211 -18.66 -4.99 4.11
CA GLU A 211 -18.69 -3.97 5.18
C GLU A 211 -17.52 -4.15 6.17
N SER A 212 -16.38 -4.60 5.66
CA SER A 212 -15.14 -4.80 6.40
C SER A 212 -13.94 -4.91 5.47
N PHE A 213 -12.78 -4.39 5.91
CA PHE A 213 -11.49 -4.61 5.26
C PHE A 213 -10.61 -5.64 5.99
N SER A 214 -11.10 -6.24 7.11
CA SER A 214 -10.31 -7.15 7.96
C SER A 214 -10.97 -8.48 8.25
N ASP A 215 -12.12 -8.81 7.64
CA ASP A 215 -12.88 -10.05 7.87
C ASP A 215 -12.73 -11.05 6.71
N ALA A 216 -11.63 -11.80 6.69
CA ALA A 216 -11.38 -12.83 5.70
C ALA A 216 -12.45 -13.93 5.68
N ALA A 217 -13.05 -14.27 6.84
CA ALA A 217 -14.10 -15.30 6.92
C ALA A 217 -15.37 -14.86 6.20
N LYS A 218 -15.73 -13.58 6.32
CA LYS A 218 -16.85 -12.99 5.56
C LYS A 218 -16.55 -12.98 4.06
N GLY A 219 -15.31 -12.61 3.68
CA GLY A 219 -14.84 -12.69 2.29
C GLY A 219 -14.98 -14.10 1.70
N THR A 220 -14.57 -15.13 2.44
CA THR A 220 -14.72 -16.54 2.05
C THR A 220 -16.19 -16.92 1.86
N THR A 221 -17.06 -16.52 2.77
CA THR A 221 -18.49 -16.82 2.72
C THR A 221 -19.17 -16.21 1.50
N ILE A 222 -18.91 -14.92 1.22
CA ILE A 222 -19.46 -14.22 0.06
C ILE A 222 -18.98 -14.85 -1.23
N ALA A 223 -17.67 -15.07 -1.38
CA ALA A 223 -17.09 -15.66 -2.57
C ALA A 223 -17.60 -17.09 -2.85
N SER A 224 -17.70 -17.93 -1.80
CA SER A 224 -18.24 -19.29 -1.92
C SER A 224 -19.70 -19.26 -2.39
N THR A 225 -20.51 -18.32 -1.92
CA THR A 225 -21.90 -18.15 -2.36
C THR A 225 -21.98 -17.72 -3.82
N MET A 226 -21.11 -16.80 -4.25
CA MET A 226 -21.04 -16.35 -5.64
C MET A 226 -20.61 -17.50 -6.57
N TYR A 227 -19.55 -18.26 -6.22
CA TYR A 227 -19.13 -19.43 -7.00
C TYR A 227 -20.22 -20.49 -7.09
N ALA A 228 -20.95 -20.75 -5.98
CA ALA A 228 -22.08 -21.68 -5.98
C ALA A 228 -23.25 -21.21 -6.87
N SER A 229 -23.42 -19.89 -7.06
CA SER A 229 -24.43 -19.31 -7.97
C SER A 229 -24.00 -19.32 -9.46
N GLY A 230 -22.78 -19.78 -9.74
CA GLY A 230 -22.24 -19.90 -11.09
C GLY A 230 -21.38 -18.71 -11.53
N VAL A 231 -21.02 -17.79 -10.65
CA VAL A 231 -19.93 -16.83 -10.91
C VAL A 231 -18.64 -17.59 -11.09
N ASP A 232 -17.86 -17.29 -12.12
CA ASP A 232 -16.59 -17.96 -12.40
C ASP A 232 -15.36 -17.04 -12.36
N VAL A 233 -15.55 -15.73 -12.30
CA VAL A 233 -14.50 -14.74 -12.09
C VAL A 233 -14.95 -13.73 -11.03
N ILE A 234 -14.21 -13.57 -9.96
CA ILE A 234 -14.47 -12.55 -8.92
C ILE A 234 -13.33 -11.52 -8.88
N TYR A 235 -13.68 -10.25 -8.99
CA TYR A 235 -12.80 -9.15 -8.66
C TYR A 235 -13.08 -8.67 -7.23
N GLN A 236 -12.05 -8.55 -6.42
CA GLN A 236 -12.18 -8.08 -5.05
C GLN A 236 -11.45 -6.74 -4.85
N ALA A 237 -12.09 -5.81 -4.15
CA ALA A 237 -11.53 -4.55 -3.68
C ALA A 237 -11.85 -4.42 -2.17
N ALA A 238 -11.26 -5.32 -1.35
CA ALA A 238 -11.68 -5.56 0.03
C ALA A 238 -10.51 -5.72 1.02
N GLY A 239 -9.29 -5.34 0.65
CA GLY A 239 -8.13 -5.42 1.54
C GLY A 239 -7.91 -6.82 2.12
N GLY A 240 -7.70 -6.91 3.45
CA GLY A 240 -7.54 -8.18 4.15
C GLY A 240 -8.75 -9.12 4.04
N THR A 241 -9.98 -8.59 3.97
CA THR A 241 -11.19 -9.38 3.67
C THR A 241 -11.08 -10.10 2.32
N GLY A 242 -10.41 -9.48 1.34
CA GLY A 242 -10.15 -10.06 0.02
C GLY A 242 -9.35 -11.36 0.08
N THR A 243 -8.53 -11.60 1.10
CA THR A 243 -7.79 -12.87 1.26
C THR A 243 -8.72 -14.07 1.38
N GLY A 244 -9.94 -13.85 1.90
CA GLY A 244 -11.00 -14.86 1.94
C GLY A 244 -11.50 -15.28 0.57
N VAL A 245 -11.47 -14.37 -0.43
CA VAL A 245 -11.85 -14.68 -1.80
C VAL A 245 -10.86 -15.67 -2.42
N PHE A 246 -9.56 -15.49 -2.18
CA PHE A 246 -8.53 -16.43 -2.61
C PHE A 246 -8.70 -17.80 -1.93
N THR A 247 -9.05 -17.82 -0.63
CA THR A 247 -9.34 -19.06 0.09
C THR A 247 -10.50 -19.83 -0.57
N ALA A 248 -11.62 -19.16 -0.84
CA ALA A 248 -12.77 -19.79 -1.49
C ALA A 248 -12.44 -20.31 -2.89
N ALA A 249 -11.72 -19.52 -3.70
CA ALA A 249 -11.29 -19.95 -5.03
C ALA A 249 -10.38 -21.18 -4.98
N LYS A 250 -9.45 -21.20 -4.03
CA LYS A 250 -8.55 -22.34 -3.81
C LYS A 250 -9.32 -23.61 -3.47
N GLU A 251 -10.27 -23.52 -2.52
CA GLU A 251 -11.11 -24.66 -2.12
C GLU A 251 -11.92 -25.27 -3.27
N VAL A 252 -12.37 -24.44 -4.21
CA VAL A 252 -13.07 -24.89 -5.43
C VAL A 252 -12.07 -25.57 -6.37
N ASN A 253 -10.97 -24.90 -6.68
CA ASN A 253 -10.02 -25.33 -7.70
C ASN A 253 -9.20 -26.56 -7.30
N GLU A 254 -8.92 -26.78 -6.00
CA GLU A 254 -8.24 -27.99 -5.51
C GLU A 254 -9.02 -29.29 -5.76
N LYS A 255 -10.34 -29.19 -5.96
CA LYS A 255 -11.23 -30.31 -6.28
C LYS A 255 -11.36 -30.60 -7.78
N LEU A 256 -10.78 -29.75 -8.59
CA LEU A 256 -10.84 -29.80 -10.05
C LEU A 256 -9.48 -30.16 -10.64
N ASP A 257 -9.47 -30.70 -11.85
CA ASP A 257 -8.24 -30.85 -12.64
C ASP A 257 -7.74 -29.46 -13.06
N ALA A 258 -6.42 -29.30 -13.23
CA ALA A 258 -5.79 -28.02 -13.51
C ALA A 258 -6.39 -27.29 -14.73
N ASP A 259 -6.78 -28.07 -15.76
CA ASP A 259 -7.33 -27.58 -17.02
C ASP A 259 -8.87 -27.65 -17.08
N SER A 260 -9.53 -27.78 -15.92
CA SER A 260 -10.99 -27.90 -15.85
C SER A 260 -11.69 -26.65 -16.38
N ASP A 261 -12.75 -26.88 -17.20
CA ASP A 261 -13.64 -25.83 -17.67
C ASP A 261 -14.46 -25.16 -16.55
N LYS A 262 -14.48 -25.77 -15.37
CA LYS A 262 -15.17 -25.28 -14.17
C LYS A 262 -14.24 -24.49 -13.24
N LYS A 263 -13.00 -24.25 -13.67
CA LYS A 263 -12.03 -23.47 -12.91
C LYS A 263 -12.59 -22.07 -12.64
N VAL A 264 -12.46 -21.63 -11.39
CA VAL A 264 -12.85 -20.28 -10.98
C VAL A 264 -11.62 -19.40 -10.85
N TRP A 265 -11.80 -18.09 -11.03
CA TRP A 265 -10.74 -17.12 -11.12
C TRP A 265 -10.92 -15.97 -10.13
N VAL A 266 -9.82 -15.39 -9.71
CA VAL A 266 -9.78 -14.18 -8.90
C VAL A 266 -9.01 -13.08 -9.64
N ILE A 267 -9.50 -11.85 -9.57
CA ILE A 267 -8.74 -10.66 -9.92
C ILE A 267 -8.35 -9.96 -8.61
N GLY A 268 -7.05 -9.75 -8.46
CA GLY A 268 -6.46 -9.07 -7.30
C GLY A 268 -6.54 -7.55 -7.39
N VAL A 269 -6.15 -6.87 -6.30
CA VAL A 269 -6.21 -5.41 -6.16
C VAL A 269 -4.96 -4.84 -5.49
N ASP A 270 -4.67 -3.58 -5.77
CA ASP A 270 -3.60 -2.74 -5.24
C ASP A 270 -2.18 -3.19 -5.60
N ARG A 271 -1.91 -4.48 -5.54
CA ARG A 271 -0.62 -5.12 -5.77
C ARG A 271 -0.77 -6.30 -6.72
N ASP A 272 0.34 -6.75 -7.28
CA ASP A 272 0.35 -8.07 -7.95
C ASP A 272 0.15 -9.18 -6.90
N GLN A 273 -1.04 -9.76 -6.88
CA GLN A 273 -1.43 -10.83 -5.98
C GLN A 273 -1.34 -12.23 -6.66
N THR A 274 -0.60 -12.35 -7.75
CA THR A 274 -0.44 -13.62 -8.48
C THR A 274 0.01 -14.76 -7.57
N ALA A 275 0.95 -14.50 -6.64
CA ALA A 275 1.46 -15.51 -5.71
C ALA A 275 0.39 -16.08 -4.75
N GLU A 276 -0.67 -15.33 -4.48
CA GLU A 276 -1.76 -15.77 -3.60
C GLU A 276 -2.68 -16.83 -4.29
N GLY A 277 -2.56 -16.97 -5.62
CA GLY A 277 -3.37 -17.88 -6.41
C GLY A 277 -2.77 -19.28 -6.61
N ASP A 278 -1.60 -19.58 -6.08
CA ASP A 278 -0.92 -20.85 -6.26
C ASP A 278 -1.64 -22.00 -5.53
N TYR A 279 -1.90 -23.10 -6.24
CA TYR A 279 -2.54 -24.29 -5.68
C TYR A 279 -2.09 -25.57 -6.38
N THR A 280 -2.47 -26.71 -5.81
CA THR A 280 -2.29 -28.01 -6.43
C THR A 280 -3.66 -28.61 -6.73
N SER A 281 -3.94 -28.88 -8.01
CA SER A 281 -5.20 -29.43 -8.50
C SER A 281 -5.42 -30.90 -8.09
N SER A 282 -6.64 -31.44 -8.35
CA SER A 282 -6.98 -32.84 -8.06
C SER A 282 -6.10 -33.83 -8.80
N ASP A 283 -5.66 -33.50 -10.02
CA ASP A 283 -4.74 -34.28 -10.86
C ASP A 283 -3.25 -34.05 -10.52
N LYS A 284 -2.96 -33.41 -9.35
CA LYS A 284 -1.63 -33.18 -8.77
C LYS A 284 -0.73 -32.23 -9.58
N LYS A 285 -1.28 -31.44 -10.45
CA LYS A 285 -0.54 -30.39 -11.17
C LYS A 285 -0.53 -29.10 -10.34
N LYS A 286 0.59 -28.38 -10.39
CA LYS A 286 0.64 -27.00 -9.89
C LYS A 286 -0.08 -26.09 -10.88
N SER A 287 -0.91 -25.20 -10.37
CA SER A 287 -1.68 -24.23 -11.15
C SER A 287 -1.88 -22.96 -10.36
N ASN A 288 -2.40 -21.94 -11.02
CA ASN A 288 -2.70 -20.65 -10.41
C ASN A 288 -4.08 -20.17 -10.87
N PHE A 289 -4.86 -19.57 -9.99
CA PHE A 289 -6.21 -19.08 -10.28
C PHE A 289 -6.32 -17.55 -10.27
N VAL A 290 -5.22 -16.82 -10.13
CA VAL A 290 -5.25 -15.35 -10.30
C VAL A 290 -5.16 -15.04 -11.77
N LEU A 291 -6.22 -14.45 -12.31
CA LEU A 291 -6.29 -14.04 -13.71
C LEU A 291 -5.37 -12.83 -13.95
N THR A 292 -5.49 -11.82 -13.10
CA THR A 292 -4.70 -10.58 -13.10
C THR A 292 -4.86 -9.88 -11.76
N SER A 293 -4.22 -8.71 -11.59
CA SER A 293 -4.42 -7.80 -10.47
C SER A 293 -4.42 -6.36 -10.98
N THR A 294 -5.34 -5.54 -10.50
CA THR A 294 -5.21 -4.08 -10.64
C THR A 294 -4.15 -3.57 -9.68
N ILE A 295 -3.39 -2.60 -10.14
CA ILE A 295 -2.30 -1.98 -9.36
C ILE A 295 -2.70 -0.56 -8.98
N LYS A 296 -2.52 -0.23 -7.71
CA LYS A 296 -2.67 1.10 -7.15
C LYS A 296 -1.36 1.49 -6.48
N GLN A 297 -0.70 2.50 -7.00
CA GLN A 297 0.69 2.83 -6.65
C GLN A 297 0.82 3.61 -5.34
N VAL A 298 0.10 3.19 -4.30
CA VAL A 298 0.10 3.86 -2.98
C VAL A 298 1.52 3.97 -2.43
N GLY A 299 2.28 2.87 -2.44
CA GLY A 299 3.65 2.86 -1.95
C GLY A 299 4.57 3.80 -2.73
N THR A 300 4.40 3.91 -4.05
CA THR A 300 5.15 4.85 -4.89
C THR A 300 4.83 6.29 -4.49
N VAL A 301 3.56 6.63 -4.30
CA VAL A 301 3.11 7.98 -3.91
C VAL A 301 3.63 8.33 -2.51
N VAL A 302 3.51 7.44 -1.52
CA VAL A 302 4.07 7.62 -0.18
C VAL A 302 5.56 7.91 -0.23
N LYS A 303 6.31 7.10 -0.98
CA LYS A 303 7.76 7.27 -1.18
C LYS A 303 8.09 8.59 -1.85
N ASP A 304 7.36 8.99 -2.87
CA ASP A 304 7.65 10.20 -3.66
C ASP A 304 7.36 11.48 -2.88
N ILE A 305 6.25 11.53 -2.14
CA ILE A 305 5.93 12.66 -1.24
C ILE A 305 7.02 12.79 -0.16
N ALA A 306 7.38 11.67 0.49
CA ALA A 306 8.42 11.68 1.51
C ALA A 306 9.80 12.09 0.95
N ASN A 307 10.15 11.66 -0.27
CA ASN A 307 11.37 12.09 -0.96
C ASN A 307 11.37 13.59 -1.29
N GLY A 308 10.22 14.13 -1.71
CA GLY A 308 10.06 15.56 -1.96
C GLY A 308 10.40 16.37 -0.72
N GLN A 309 9.87 15.96 0.45
CA GLN A 309 10.15 16.65 1.70
C GLN A 309 11.65 16.61 2.11
N VAL A 310 12.33 15.48 1.88
CA VAL A 310 13.79 15.38 2.13
C VAL A 310 14.57 16.31 1.21
N LYS A 311 14.14 16.50 -0.03
CA LYS A 311 14.75 17.43 -0.99
C LYS A 311 14.47 18.90 -0.70
N GLY A 312 13.53 19.18 0.20
CA GLY A 312 13.08 20.53 0.52
C GLY A 312 12.02 21.06 -0.44
N ASP A 313 11.33 20.17 -1.17
CA ASP A 313 10.20 20.57 -1.99
C ASP A 313 9.09 21.13 -1.10
N LYS A 314 8.37 22.13 -1.64
CA LYS A 314 7.23 22.69 -0.92
C LYS A 314 6.15 21.63 -0.75
N PHE A 315 5.66 21.45 0.47
CA PHE A 315 4.53 20.57 0.73
C PHE A 315 3.25 21.07 0.03
N GLU A 316 2.54 20.20 -0.64
CA GLU A 316 1.35 20.53 -1.43
C GLU A 316 0.06 20.56 -0.59
N GLY A 317 0.18 21.01 0.67
CA GLY A 317 -0.96 21.10 1.59
C GLY A 317 -2.07 22.01 1.08
N GLY A 318 -3.30 21.62 1.37
CA GLY A 318 -4.54 22.23 0.83
C GLY A 318 -4.86 21.83 -0.61
N LYS A 319 -4.07 20.92 -1.22
CA LYS A 319 -4.29 20.46 -2.58
C LYS A 319 -4.78 19.02 -2.61
N THR A 320 -5.53 18.71 -3.67
CA THR A 320 -5.93 17.34 -4.01
C THR A 320 -5.24 16.94 -5.30
N LYS A 321 -4.64 15.75 -5.30
CA LYS A 321 -4.05 15.15 -6.50
C LYS A 321 -4.66 13.78 -6.76
N THR A 322 -5.15 13.57 -7.99
CA THR A 322 -5.65 12.28 -8.44
C THR A 322 -4.64 11.64 -9.37
N TYR A 323 -4.29 10.40 -9.11
CA TYR A 323 -3.36 9.60 -9.90
C TYR A 323 -4.13 8.56 -10.71
N GLY A 324 -3.99 8.58 -12.02
CA GLY A 324 -4.62 7.62 -12.94
C GLY A 324 -3.60 6.80 -13.73
N ILE A 325 -4.08 6.09 -14.74
CA ILE A 325 -3.23 5.34 -15.69
C ILE A 325 -2.25 6.28 -16.40
N LYS A 326 -2.70 7.48 -16.77
CA LYS A 326 -1.86 8.48 -17.44
C LYS A 326 -0.64 8.88 -16.61
N ASP A 327 -0.79 8.94 -15.29
CA ASP A 327 0.25 9.34 -14.35
C ASP A 327 1.05 8.15 -13.80
N GLY A 328 0.67 6.93 -14.21
CA GLY A 328 1.25 5.69 -13.68
C GLY A 328 0.83 5.37 -12.25
N GLY A 329 -0.23 6.01 -11.73
CA GLY A 329 -0.76 5.76 -10.39
C GLY A 329 -1.67 4.55 -10.30
N VAL A 330 -2.27 4.17 -11.43
CA VAL A 330 -3.12 2.98 -11.57
C VAL A 330 -2.64 2.16 -12.77
N ASP A 331 -2.68 0.85 -12.66
CA ASP A 331 -2.30 -0.08 -13.72
C ASP A 331 -3.03 -1.42 -13.58
N ILE A 332 -2.70 -2.38 -14.45
CA ILE A 332 -3.13 -3.78 -14.38
C ILE A 332 -1.98 -4.70 -14.80
N VAL A 333 -1.85 -5.86 -14.14
CA VAL A 333 -0.85 -6.88 -14.48
C VAL A 333 -1.30 -7.61 -15.75
N THR A 334 -0.48 -7.63 -16.79
CA THR A 334 -0.82 -8.28 -18.07
C THR A 334 0.03 -9.52 -18.38
N SER A 335 1.01 -9.83 -17.53
CA SER A 335 1.97 -10.94 -17.76
C SER A 335 1.31 -12.32 -17.83
N ASN A 336 0.22 -12.54 -17.09
CA ASN A 336 -0.45 -13.84 -16.95
C ASN A 336 -1.73 -13.96 -17.78
N LEU A 337 -2.13 -12.87 -18.45
CA LEU A 337 -3.33 -12.88 -19.28
C LEU A 337 -3.14 -13.70 -20.56
N PRO A 338 -4.15 -14.47 -20.99
CA PRO A 338 -4.21 -14.98 -22.35
C PRO A 338 -4.02 -13.87 -23.38
N SER A 339 -3.41 -14.19 -24.53
CA SER A 339 -2.99 -13.17 -25.51
C SER A 339 -4.12 -12.27 -26.00
N ASP A 340 -5.28 -12.84 -26.27
CA ASP A 340 -6.46 -12.11 -26.74
C ASP A 340 -7.02 -11.15 -25.67
N ILE A 341 -7.03 -11.59 -24.41
CA ILE A 341 -7.43 -10.74 -23.27
C ILE A 341 -6.40 -9.64 -23.06
N LYS A 342 -5.12 -9.99 -23.11
CA LYS A 342 -4.03 -8.99 -22.99
C LYS A 342 -4.15 -7.91 -24.06
N ASP A 343 -4.34 -8.27 -25.31
CA ASP A 343 -4.44 -7.32 -26.41
C ASP A 343 -5.64 -6.37 -26.23
N ALA A 344 -6.78 -6.89 -25.77
CA ALA A 344 -7.98 -6.09 -25.49
C ALA A 344 -7.75 -5.11 -24.31
N VAL A 345 -7.13 -5.59 -23.22
CA VAL A 345 -6.80 -4.79 -22.03
C VAL A 345 -5.80 -3.69 -22.36
N GLU A 346 -4.70 -4.02 -23.07
CA GLU A 346 -3.68 -3.03 -23.45
C GLU A 346 -4.26 -1.97 -24.41
N LYS A 347 -5.11 -2.36 -25.34
CA LYS A 347 -5.81 -1.41 -26.22
C LYS A 347 -6.68 -0.43 -25.42
N ALA A 348 -7.49 -0.95 -24.49
CA ALA A 348 -8.33 -0.10 -23.64
C ALA A 348 -7.49 0.80 -22.72
N LYS A 349 -6.39 0.29 -22.18
CA LYS A 349 -5.43 1.04 -21.38
C LYS A 349 -4.85 2.25 -22.14
N GLU A 350 -4.42 2.05 -23.38
CA GLU A 350 -3.93 3.16 -24.22
C GLU A 350 -5.05 4.17 -24.54
N GLN A 351 -6.28 3.73 -24.77
CA GLN A 351 -7.42 4.62 -24.99
C GLN A 351 -7.76 5.45 -23.73
N ILE A 352 -7.62 4.88 -22.54
CA ILE A 352 -7.78 5.61 -21.27
C ILE A 352 -6.64 6.64 -21.12
N LYS A 353 -5.40 6.20 -21.33
CA LYS A 353 -4.20 7.02 -21.18
C LYS A 353 -4.20 8.27 -22.09
N ASN A 354 -4.70 8.14 -23.30
CA ASN A 354 -4.79 9.26 -24.25
C ASN A 354 -6.12 10.04 -24.17
N GLY A 355 -7.06 9.61 -23.27
CA GLY A 355 -8.32 10.30 -23.00
C GLY A 355 -9.45 10.01 -23.98
N GLU A 356 -9.28 9.05 -24.91
CA GLU A 356 -10.33 8.59 -25.84
C GLU A 356 -11.44 7.82 -25.11
N LEU A 357 -11.06 7.04 -24.09
CA LEU A 357 -11.95 6.30 -23.22
C LEU A 357 -11.91 6.87 -21.80
N LYS A 358 -13.07 7.13 -21.25
CA LYS A 358 -13.23 7.65 -19.88
C LYS A 358 -14.18 6.74 -19.10
N PRO A 359 -13.64 5.77 -18.35
CA PRO A 359 -14.47 4.92 -17.49
C PRO A 359 -15.27 5.75 -16.49
N THR A 360 -16.55 5.36 -16.27
CA THR A 360 -17.37 6.01 -15.25
C THR A 360 -16.80 5.77 -13.85
N ASP A 361 -16.90 6.78 -12.98
CA ASP A 361 -16.54 6.67 -11.56
C ASP A 361 -17.72 6.24 -10.67
N GLY A 362 -18.94 6.18 -11.24
CA GLY A 362 -20.15 5.78 -10.52
C GLY A 362 -20.64 6.82 -9.51
N LEU A 363 -19.96 7.94 -9.37
CA LEU A 363 -20.33 8.99 -8.43
C LEU A 363 -21.36 9.92 -9.08
N SER A 364 -22.50 10.09 -8.42
CA SER A 364 -23.52 11.06 -8.86
C SER A 364 -22.94 12.47 -8.74
N LYS A 365 -23.07 13.26 -9.82
CA LYS A 365 -22.79 14.70 -9.77
C LYS A 365 -23.95 15.47 -9.17
#